data_1eed9a2f243b77652e9d9f9eef2a4be7
#
_entry.id   1eed9a2f243b77652e9d9f9eef2a4be7
#
_cell.length_a   1.000
_cell.length_b   1.000
_cell.length_c   1.000
_cell.angle_alpha   90.00
_cell.angle_beta   90.00
_cell.angle_gamma   90.00
#
_symmetry.space_group_name_H-M   'P 1'
#
loop_
_entity.id
_entity.type
_entity.pdbx_description
1 polymer ?
#
loop_
_entity_poly.entity_id
_entity_poly.type
_entity_poly.pdbx_seq_one_letter_code
_entity_poly.pdbx_strand_id
1 'polypeptide(L)'
;MSQNNHEYDKILKLENLKFNDNEIRIYKDYQTSTGLELFRFYKDNNKNWKAEFYNTVASKNNKNETIIRTRKSKLNSLKNLEMIWLQIFDTQIIHLPKWETFQYKLKTVKKEYQIEDGELLSSTSQIAVLDGVSFYVKIKIGEKENEIMYYNPKSYLEAYPNVDELLSFQELLNLIRDEFNVFTKK
;
A
#
# COMPACT_ATOMS: atom_id res chain seq x y z
N MET A 1 -4.02 -9.40 -12.48
CA MET A 1 -3.62 -9.01 -11.12
C MET A 1 -2.70 -9.99 -10.39
N SER A 2 -2.73 -11.31 -10.66
CA SER A 2 -1.80 -12.27 -10.00
C SER A 2 -0.31 -12.14 -10.39
N GLN A 3 0.00 -11.45 -11.49
CA GLN A 3 1.39 -11.29 -11.97
C GLN A 3 2.25 -10.39 -11.08
N ASN A 4 1.70 -9.29 -10.53
CA ASN A 4 2.46 -8.34 -9.70
C ASN A 4 2.92 -8.94 -8.36
N ASN A 5 2.10 -9.82 -7.77
CA ASN A 5 2.42 -10.46 -6.49
C ASN A 5 3.66 -11.35 -6.58
N HIS A 6 3.75 -12.12 -7.66
CA HIS A 6 4.89 -13.02 -7.89
C HIS A 6 6.19 -12.24 -8.16
N GLU A 7 6.08 -11.06 -8.77
CA GLU A 7 7.22 -10.19 -9.04
C GLU A 7 7.78 -9.54 -7.77
N TYR A 8 6.92 -9.01 -6.88
CA TYR A 8 7.34 -8.43 -5.60
C TYR A 8 8.01 -9.47 -4.69
N ASP A 9 7.41 -10.66 -4.56
CA ASP A 9 8.00 -11.76 -3.79
C ASP A 9 9.35 -12.19 -4.37
N LYS A 10 9.50 -12.22 -5.69
CA LYS A 10 10.77 -12.52 -6.35
C LYS A 10 11.84 -11.48 -6.06
N ILE A 11 11.51 -10.18 -6.16
CA ILE A 11 12.43 -9.08 -5.85
C ILE A 11 12.89 -9.17 -4.39
N LEU A 12 11.98 -9.49 -3.47
CA LEU A 12 12.26 -9.62 -2.04
C LEU A 12 12.81 -10.99 -1.64
N LYS A 13 12.91 -11.95 -2.57
CA LYS A 13 13.34 -13.35 -2.34
C LYS A 13 12.45 -14.10 -1.36
N LEU A 14 11.14 -13.91 -1.50
CA LEU A 14 10.11 -14.46 -0.62
C LEU A 14 9.20 -15.48 -1.32
N GLU A 15 9.53 -15.95 -2.54
CA GLU A 15 8.69 -16.84 -3.37
C GLU A 15 8.29 -18.12 -2.63
N ASN A 16 9.15 -18.60 -1.72
CA ASN A 16 8.92 -19.82 -0.93
C ASN A 16 8.24 -19.53 0.42
N LEU A 17 7.92 -18.26 0.72
CA LEU A 17 7.35 -17.89 2.00
C LEU A 17 5.83 -18.09 1.98
N LYS A 18 5.37 -19.20 2.58
CA LYS A 18 3.94 -19.50 2.69
C LYS A 18 3.20 -18.39 3.45
N PHE A 19 1.98 -18.15 3.03
CA PHE A 19 1.06 -17.23 3.69
C PHE A 19 0.37 -17.96 4.86
N ASN A 20 0.36 -17.34 6.06
CA ASN A 20 -0.27 -17.92 7.24
C ASN A 20 -1.77 -17.63 7.29
N ASP A 21 -2.53 -18.37 8.09
CA ASP A 21 -3.98 -18.19 8.23
C ASP A 21 -4.38 -16.85 8.87
N ASN A 22 -3.46 -16.23 9.61
CA ASN A 22 -3.60 -14.87 10.10
C ASN A 22 -2.35 -14.11 9.73
N GLU A 23 -2.40 -13.44 8.58
CA GLU A 23 -1.27 -12.69 8.03
C GLU A 23 -1.75 -11.52 7.19
N ILE A 24 -1.06 -10.39 7.30
CA ILE A 24 -1.15 -9.28 6.36
C ILE A 24 0.23 -8.97 5.80
N ARG A 25 0.29 -8.76 4.49
CA ARG A 25 1.44 -8.23 3.76
C ARG A 25 1.04 -6.93 3.09
N ILE A 26 1.82 -5.88 3.32
CA ILE A 26 1.65 -4.58 2.68
C ILE A 26 2.93 -4.25 1.96
N TYR A 27 2.88 -4.27 0.64
CA TYR A 27 3.96 -3.87 -0.24
C TYR A 27 3.78 -2.41 -0.60
N LYS A 28 4.85 -1.64 -0.50
CA LYS A 28 4.91 -0.26 -0.98
C LYS A 28 5.94 -0.20 -2.11
N ASP A 29 5.46 0.10 -3.29
CA ASP A 29 6.26 0.22 -4.50
C ASP A 29 6.42 1.67 -4.90
N TYR A 30 7.65 2.07 -5.16
CA TYR A 30 8.02 3.40 -5.63
C TYR A 30 8.21 3.35 -7.14
N GLN A 31 7.17 3.66 -7.91
CA GLN A 31 7.16 3.54 -9.37
C GLN A 31 8.30 4.29 -10.09
N THR A 32 8.86 5.31 -9.46
CA THR A 32 9.97 6.11 -10.01
C THR A 32 11.36 5.62 -9.62
N SER A 33 11.44 4.54 -8.83
CA SER A 33 12.70 3.98 -8.34
C SER A 33 12.62 2.47 -8.21
N THR A 34 13.75 1.81 -7.98
CA THR A 34 13.80 0.37 -7.68
C THR A 34 13.47 0.05 -6.21
N GLY A 35 12.88 1.02 -5.49
CA GLY A 35 12.55 0.88 -4.08
C GLY A 35 11.29 0.04 -3.89
N LEU A 36 11.40 -1.04 -3.13
CA LEU A 36 10.27 -1.87 -2.70
C LEU A 36 10.39 -2.09 -1.20
N GLU A 37 9.31 -1.85 -0.48
CA GLU A 37 9.19 -2.09 0.96
C GLU A 37 8.05 -3.09 1.20
N LEU A 38 8.20 -3.97 2.18
CA LEU A 38 7.16 -4.90 2.63
C LEU A 38 7.08 -4.86 4.15
N PHE A 39 5.91 -4.54 4.65
CA PHE A 39 5.51 -4.83 6.03
C PHE A 39 4.76 -6.17 6.05
N ARG A 40 5.21 -7.10 6.91
CA ARG A 40 4.59 -8.40 7.12
C ARG A 40 4.23 -8.55 8.59
N PHE A 41 2.96 -8.82 8.88
CA PHE A 41 2.49 -9.07 10.23
C PHE A 41 1.67 -10.36 10.26
N TYR A 42 2.03 -11.30 11.12
CA TYR A 42 1.48 -12.66 11.05
C TYR A 42 1.53 -13.38 12.38
N LYS A 43 0.65 -14.37 12.53
CA LYS A 43 0.68 -15.36 13.62
C LYS A 43 1.43 -16.60 13.10
N ASP A 44 2.51 -16.98 13.78
CA ASP A 44 3.31 -18.15 13.40
C ASP A 44 2.66 -19.48 13.83
N ASN A 45 3.26 -20.60 13.44
CA ASN A 45 2.77 -21.93 13.78
C ASN A 45 2.74 -22.20 15.30
N ASN A 46 3.55 -21.48 16.09
CA ASN A 46 3.56 -21.54 17.56
C ASN A 46 2.54 -20.58 18.19
N LYS A 47 1.64 -20.01 17.37
CA LYS A 47 0.61 -19.04 17.78
C LYS A 47 1.18 -17.71 18.31
N ASN A 48 2.43 -17.39 18.04
CA ASN A 48 3.03 -16.10 18.38
C ASN A 48 2.86 -15.09 17.26
N TRP A 49 2.47 -13.86 17.61
CA TRP A 49 2.44 -12.75 16.69
C TRP A 49 3.85 -12.24 16.40
N LYS A 50 4.12 -11.92 15.13
CA LYS A 50 5.39 -11.39 14.64
C LYS A 50 5.18 -10.28 13.63
N ALA A 51 6.06 -9.28 13.68
CA ALA A 51 6.12 -8.21 12.70
C ALA A 51 7.52 -8.18 12.07
N GLU A 52 7.57 -8.07 10.75
CA GLU A 52 8.81 -8.04 9.97
C GLU A 52 8.71 -6.94 8.91
N PHE A 53 9.84 -6.33 8.63
CA PHE A 53 9.96 -5.35 7.56
C PHE A 53 11.08 -5.74 6.61
N TYR A 54 10.80 -5.65 5.33
CA TYR A 54 11.74 -5.90 4.27
C TYR A 54 11.85 -4.66 3.40
N ASN A 55 13.04 -4.31 2.98
CA ASN A 55 13.25 -3.23 2.04
C ASN A 55 14.38 -3.55 1.08
N THR A 56 14.26 -3.06 -0.15
CA THR A 56 15.33 -3.13 -1.13
C THR A 56 16.31 -1.99 -0.94
N VAL A 57 17.59 -2.29 -1.13
CA VAL A 57 18.69 -1.31 -1.10
C VAL A 57 19.52 -1.50 -2.36
N ALA A 58 19.59 -0.48 -3.18
CA ALA A 58 20.49 -0.45 -4.32
C ALA A 58 21.93 -0.18 -3.84
N SER A 59 22.88 -0.95 -4.31
CA SER A 59 24.32 -0.76 -4.07
C SER A 59 25.09 -1.01 -5.35
N LYS A 60 26.26 -0.40 -5.51
CA LYS A 60 27.14 -0.70 -6.65
C LYS A 60 28.13 -1.80 -6.27
N ASN A 61 28.36 -2.74 -7.20
CA ASN A 61 29.40 -3.75 -7.07
C ASN A 61 30.76 -3.20 -7.54
N ASN A 62 31.81 -4.01 -7.45
CA ASN A 62 33.17 -3.66 -7.87
C ASN A 62 33.28 -3.35 -9.38
N LYS A 63 32.28 -3.75 -10.19
CA LYS A 63 32.18 -3.46 -11.62
C LYS A 63 31.28 -2.26 -11.94
N ASN A 64 30.91 -1.48 -10.91
CA ASN A 64 29.98 -0.33 -11.00
C ASN A 64 28.56 -0.69 -11.46
N GLU A 65 28.18 -1.99 -11.40
CA GLU A 65 26.83 -2.44 -11.71
C GLU A 65 25.92 -2.28 -10.48
N THR A 66 24.65 -1.87 -10.70
CA THR A 66 23.67 -1.76 -9.62
C THR A 66 23.18 -3.14 -9.20
N ILE A 67 23.40 -3.47 -7.94
CA ILE A 67 22.86 -4.68 -7.31
C ILE A 67 21.78 -4.29 -6.32
N ILE A 68 20.61 -4.95 -6.42
CA ILE A 68 19.51 -4.80 -5.46
C ILE A 68 19.67 -5.88 -4.38
N ARG A 69 19.73 -5.45 -3.14
CA ARG A 69 19.79 -6.33 -1.96
C ARG A 69 18.55 -6.13 -1.11
N THR A 70 17.98 -7.21 -0.60
CA THR A 70 16.89 -7.17 0.37
C THR A 70 17.46 -7.17 1.79
N ARG A 71 17.00 -6.23 2.60
CA ARG A 71 17.24 -6.21 4.05
C ARG A 71 15.97 -6.64 4.77
N LYS A 72 16.12 -7.46 5.80
CA LYS A 72 15.04 -7.89 6.68
C LYS A 72 15.29 -7.36 8.09
N SER A 73 14.26 -6.82 8.73
CA SER A 73 14.29 -6.37 10.12
C SER A 73 13.10 -6.98 10.87
N LYS A 74 13.31 -7.41 12.10
CA LYS A 74 12.22 -7.72 13.04
C LYS A 74 11.73 -6.41 13.63
N LEU A 75 10.43 -6.28 13.74
CA LEU A 75 9.79 -5.11 14.32
C LEU A 75 9.24 -5.45 15.70
N ASN A 76 9.35 -4.50 16.61
CA ASN A 76 8.78 -4.58 17.96
C ASN A 76 7.81 -3.41 18.13
N SER A 77 6.78 -3.62 18.93
CA SER A 77 5.88 -2.58 19.40
C SER A 77 5.85 -2.61 20.92
N LEU A 78 5.56 -1.47 21.53
CA LEU A 78 5.29 -1.37 22.97
C LEU A 78 3.90 -1.95 23.33
N LYS A 79 3.00 -2.02 22.35
CA LYS A 79 1.67 -2.60 22.52
C LYS A 79 1.69 -4.12 22.33
N ASN A 80 0.68 -4.78 22.88
CA ASN A 80 0.42 -6.17 22.58
C ASN A 80 0.12 -6.35 21.09
N LEU A 81 0.85 -7.23 20.42
CA LEU A 81 0.71 -7.46 18.99
C LEU A 81 -0.68 -8.02 18.60
N GLU A 82 -1.32 -8.76 19.48
CA GLU A 82 -2.69 -9.24 19.25
C GLU A 82 -3.71 -8.08 19.23
N MET A 83 -3.51 -7.08 20.08
CA MET A 83 -4.33 -5.86 20.04
C MET A 83 -4.12 -5.07 18.75
N ILE A 84 -2.89 -5.01 18.23
CA ILE A 84 -2.60 -4.37 16.94
C ILE A 84 -3.30 -5.13 15.81
N TRP A 85 -3.35 -6.47 15.87
CA TRP A 85 -4.09 -7.25 14.89
C TRP A 85 -5.59 -6.93 14.88
N LEU A 86 -6.20 -6.77 16.05
CA LEU A 86 -7.60 -6.34 16.16
C LEU A 86 -7.80 -4.94 15.59
N GLN A 87 -6.89 -3.99 15.88
CA GLN A 87 -6.95 -2.65 15.29
C GLN A 87 -6.80 -2.66 13.76
N ILE A 88 -5.94 -3.53 13.20
CA ILE A 88 -5.86 -3.75 11.75
C ILE A 88 -7.21 -4.24 11.21
N PHE A 89 -7.87 -5.15 11.90
CA PHE A 89 -9.18 -5.65 11.50
C PHE A 89 -10.25 -4.56 11.52
N ASP A 90 -10.21 -3.66 12.50
CA ASP A 90 -11.15 -2.53 12.64
C ASP A 90 -11.07 -1.54 11.47
N THR A 91 -9.93 -1.46 10.75
CA THR A 91 -9.81 -0.66 9.52
C THR A 91 -10.62 -1.21 8.35
N GLN A 92 -11.35 -2.31 8.53
CA GLN A 92 -12.15 -2.97 7.50
C GLN A 92 -11.33 -3.47 6.28
N ILE A 93 -10.02 -3.60 6.41
CA ILE A 93 -9.12 -3.99 5.30
C ILE A 93 -9.56 -5.29 4.60
N ILE A 94 -10.17 -6.23 5.34
CA ILE A 94 -10.68 -7.49 4.78
C ILE A 94 -11.87 -7.28 3.83
N HIS A 95 -12.53 -6.13 3.90
CA HIS A 95 -13.72 -5.78 3.11
C HIS A 95 -13.48 -4.64 2.13
N LEU A 96 -12.29 -4.01 2.16
CA LEU A 96 -12.00 -2.93 1.23
C LEU A 96 -12.09 -3.42 -0.22
N PRO A 97 -12.79 -2.66 -1.08
CA PRO A 97 -12.98 -3.05 -2.47
C PRO A 97 -11.69 -2.84 -3.29
N LYS A 98 -11.64 -3.46 -4.46
CA LYS A 98 -10.57 -3.20 -5.43
C LYS A 98 -10.66 -1.77 -5.97
N TRP A 99 -9.52 -1.18 -6.32
CA TRP A 99 -9.42 0.18 -6.85
C TRP A 99 -10.40 0.48 -7.98
N GLU A 100 -10.54 -0.44 -8.91
CA GLU A 100 -11.39 -0.30 -10.09
C GLU A 100 -12.88 -0.15 -9.73
N THR A 101 -13.28 -0.66 -8.56
CA THR A 101 -14.67 -0.65 -8.10
C THR A 101 -15.13 0.74 -7.67
N PHE A 102 -14.22 1.56 -7.10
CA PHE A 102 -14.56 2.88 -6.58
C PHE A 102 -13.82 4.04 -7.26
N GLN A 103 -12.90 3.78 -8.20
CA GLN A 103 -12.16 4.83 -8.90
C GLN A 103 -13.05 5.89 -9.59
N TYR A 104 -14.32 5.56 -9.86
CA TYR A 104 -15.28 6.53 -10.41
C TYR A 104 -15.54 7.69 -9.44
N LYS A 105 -15.39 7.48 -8.11
CA LYS A 105 -15.51 8.53 -7.08
C LYS A 105 -14.35 9.54 -7.14
N LEU A 106 -13.24 9.16 -7.79
CA LEU A 106 -12.01 9.95 -7.92
C LEU A 106 -11.98 10.77 -9.22
N LYS A 107 -13.07 10.79 -9.96
CA LYS A 107 -13.19 11.51 -11.23
C LYS A 107 -14.04 12.75 -11.04
N THR A 108 -13.50 13.76 -10.36
CA THR A 108 -14.17 15.06 -10.34
C THR A 108 -13.75 15.85 -11.58
N VAL A 109 -14.59 15.82 -12.59
CA VAL A 109 -14.45 16.67 -13.77
C VAL A 109 -15.13 18.00 -13.46
N LYS A 110 -14.36 19.04 -13.18
CA LYS A 110 -14.89 20.39 -13.16
C LYS A 110 -15.03 20.88 -14.59
N LYS A 111 -16.26 21.11 -15.02
CA LYS A 111 -16.54 21.78 -16.28
C LYS A 111 -16.71 23.28 -15.96
N GLU A 112 -15.86 24.08 -16.56
CA GLU A 112 -15.98 25.54 -16.50
C GLU A 112 -16.41 26.01 -17.88
N TYR A 113 -17.43 26.90 -17.89
CA TYR A 113 -17.94 27.50 -19.10
C TYR A 113 -17.56 28.98 -19.09
N GLN A 114 -16.95 29.44 -20.17
CA GLN A 114 -16.56 30.84 -20.35
C GLN A 114 -17.10 31.33 -21.71
N ILE A 115 -17.48 32.61 -21.75
CA ILE A 115 -17.80 33.26 -23.03
C ILE A 115 -16.62 34.15 -23.35
N GLU A 116 -15.94 33.85 -24.45
CA GLU A 116 -14.81 34.62 -24.97
C GLU A 116 -15.10 35.01 -26.41
N ASP A 117 -15.05 36.29 -26.71
CA ASP A 117 -15.37 36.84 -28.02
C ASP A 117 -16.75 36.44 -28.61
N GLY A 118 -17.72 36.20 -27.69
CA GLY A 118 -19.07 35.80 -28.08
C GLY A 118 -19.26 34.29 -28.33
N GLU A 119 -18.23 33.51 -28.18
CA GLU A 119 -18.27 32.03 -28.28
C GLU A 119 -18.30 31.38 -26.89
N LEU A 120 -19.10 30.32 -26.77
CA LEU A 120 -19.17 29.50 -25.53
C LEU A 120 -18.04 28.49 -25.55
N LEU A 121 -17.05 28.69 -24.68
CA LEU A 121 -15.94 27.76 -24.45
C LEU A 121 -16.23 26.89 -23.22
N SER A 122 -15.94 25.62 -23.30
CA SER A 122 -15.96 24.72 -22.17
C SER A 122 -14.55 24.16 -21.91
N SER A 123 -14.04 24.38 -20.70
CA SER A 123 -12.82 23.75 -20.23
C SER A 123 -13.13 22.62 -19.26
N THR A 124 -12.34 21.58 -19.29
CA THR A 124 -12.47 20.44 -18.40
C THR A 124 -11.17 20.28 -17.63
N SER A 125 -11.21 20.48 -16.31
CA SER A 125 -10.06 20.21 -15.46
C SER A 125 -10.23 18.86 -14.74
N GLN A 126 -9.21 18.04 -14.80
CA GLN A 126 -9.13 16.77 -14.06
C GLN A 126 -7.93 16.81 -13.14
N ILE A 127 -8.12 16.38 -11.88
CA ILE A 127 -7.01 16.24 -10.95
C ILE A 127 -6.23 14.98 -11.35
N ALA A 128 -5.01 15.17 -11.86
CA ALA A 128 -4.07 14.08 -12.06
C ALA A 128 -3.12 13.99 -10.87
N VAL A 129 -3.09 12.85 -10.20
CA VAL A 129 -2.14 12.57 -9.14
C VAL A 129 -0.93 11.88 -9.76
N LEU A 130 0.22 12.58 -9.76
CA LEU A 130 1.45 12.15 -10.43
C LEU A 130 2.44 11.42 -9.53
N ASP A 131 2.14 11.25 -8.25
CA ASP A 131 3.04 10.59 -7.30
C ASP A 131 3.16 9.10 -7.60
N GLY A 132 4.41 8.64 -7.70
CA GLY A 132 4.71 7.28 -8.11
C GLY A 132 4.76 6.28 -6.95
N VAL A 133 3.75 6.20 -6.08
CA VAL A 133 3.67 5.23 -4.99
C VAL A 133 2.42 4.38 -5.12
N SER A 134 2.58 3.07 -5.13
CA SER A 134 1.47 2.13 -5.02
C SER A 134 1.62 1.24 -3.79
N PHE A 135 0.47 0.82 -3.24
CA PHE A 135 0.39 -0.13 -2.16
C PHE A 135 -0.39 -1.35 -2.63
N TYR A 136 0.24 -2.50 -2.53
CA TYR A 136 -0.41 -3.79 -2.72
C TYR A 136 -0.58 -4.44 -1.35
N VAL A 137 -1.79 -4.84 -1.01
CA VAL A 137 -2.11 -5.48 0.27
C VAL A 137 -2.73 -6.83 0.01
N LYS A 138 -2.21 -7.83 0.71
CA LYS A 138 -2.84 -9.14 0.84
C LYS A 138 -3.04 -9.45 2.32
N ILE A 139 -4.26 -9.85 2.68
CA ILE A 139 -4.63 -10.24 4.04
C ILE A 139 -5.41 -11.53 4.04
N LYS A 140 -5.15 -12.37 5.04
CA LYS A 140 -5.91 -13.59 5.33
C LYS A 140 -6.27 -13.64 6.81
N ILE A 141 -7.51 -13.98 7.11
CA ILE A 141 -8.05 -14.15 8.46
C ILE A 141 -8.89 -15.43 8.47
N GLY A 142 -8.27 -16.54 8.88
CA GLY A 142 -8.87 -17.85 8.77
C GLY A 142 -9.18 -18.19 7.29
N GLU A 143 -10.45 -18.36 6.95
CA GLU A 143 -10.88 -18.67 5.58
C GLU A 143 -11.12 -17.43 4.70
N LYS A 144 -11.17 -16.23 5.30
CA LYS A 144 -11.38 -14.98 4.55
C LYS A 144 -10.07 -14.43 4.03
N GLU A 145 -10.07 -14.02 2.78
CA GLU A 145 -8.92 -13.37 2.13
C GLU A 145 -9.37 -12.10 1.41
N ASN A 146 -8.50 -11.10 1.38
CA ASN A 146 -8.65 -9.93 0.51
C ASN A 146 -7.30 -9.57 -0.12
N GLU A 147 -7.38 -9.05 -1.35
CA GLU A 147 -6.22 -8.65 -2.14
C GLU A 147 -6.58 -7.38 -2.91
N ILE A 148 -5.91 -6.28 -2.59
CA ILE A 148 -6.17 -4.96 -3.16
C ILE A 148 -4.88 -4.25 -3.56
N MET A 149 -5.00 -3.34 -4.52
CA MET A 149 -3.91 -2.46 -4.92
C MET A 149 -4.44 -1.03 -5.02
N TYR A 150 -3.83 -0.11 -4.26
CA TYR A 150 -4.21 1.30 -4.22
C TYR A 150 -3.04 2.17 -4.69
N TYR A 151 -3.35 3.09 -5.60
CA TYR A 151 -2.39 3.99 -6.22
C TYR A 151 -2.44 5.35 -5.54
N ASN A 152 -1.30 5.88 -5.10
CA ASN A 152 -1.17 7.20 -4.47
C ASN A 152 -2.27 7.53 -3.45
N PRO A 153 -2.62 6.60 -2.52
CA PRO A 153 -3.82 6.73 -1.71
C PRO A 153 -3.85 8.00 -0.89
N LYS A 154 -2.70 8.49 -0.42
CA LYS A 154 -2.61 9.74 0.34
C LYS A 154 -2.97 10.95 -0.51
N SER A 155 -2.38 11.08 -1.69
CA SER A 155 -2.62 12.22 -2.58
C SER A 155 -4.06 12.23 -3.09
N TYR A 156 -4.62 11.04 -3.35
CA TYR A 156 -6.04 10.94 -3.68
C TYR A 156 -6.94 11.29 -2.49
N LEU A 157 -6.58 10.91 -1.27
CA LEU A 157 -7.35 11.31 -0.09
C LEU A 157 -7.29 12.83 0.16
N GLU A 158 -6.15 13.47 -0.07
CA GLU A 158 -6.02 14.94 0.01
C GLU A 158 -6.92 15.64 -1.04
N ALA A 159 -7.04 15.07 -2.23
CA ALA A 159 -7.91 15.60 -3.29
C ALA A 159 -9.41 15.24 -3.10
N TYR A 160 -9.70 14.10 -2.49
CA TYR A 160 -11.05 13.54 -2.32
C TYR A 160 -11.27 13.08 -0.86
N PRO A 161 -11.38 14.00 0.11
CA PRO A 161 -11.34 13.70 1.55
C PRO A 161 -12.55 12.91 2.07
N ASN A 162 -13.60 12.74 1.26
CA ASN A 162 -14.85 12.07 1.66
C ASN A 162 -14.98 10.66 1.03
N VAL A 163 -13.89 10.07 0.55
CA VAL A 163 -13.91 8.71 -0.02
C VAL A 163 -13.57 7.71 1.07
N ASP A 164 -14.58 7.00 1.56
CA ASP A 164 -14.47 6.09 2.72
C ASP A 164 -13.41 5.03 2.54
N GLU A 165 -13.26 4.49 1.32
CA GLU A 165 -12.26 3.48 1.00
C GLU A 165 -10.82 4.00 1.20
N LEU A 166 -10.59 5.28 0.87
CA LEU A 166 -9.28 5.92 1.07
C LEU A 166 -9.05 6.27 2.53
N LEU A 167 -10.10 6.68 3.27
CA LEU A 167 -10.03 6.95 4.70
C LEU A 167 -9.63 5.67 5.45
N SER A 168 -10.36 4.58 5.28
CA SER A 168 -10.07 3.30 5.93
C SER A 168 -8.68 2.77 5.58
N PHE A 169 -8.26 2.91 4.31
CA PHE A 169 -6.91 2.52 3.90
C PHE A 169 -5.83 3.39 4.54
N GLN A 170 -6.06 4.70 4.66
CA GLN A 170 -5.14 5.63 5.32
C GLN A 170 -5.04 5.36 6.83
N GLU A 171 -6.15 4.97 7.49
CA GLU A 171 -6.16 4.54 8.89
C GLU A 171 -5.26 3.33 9.10
N LEU A 172 -5.35 2.31 8.24
CA LEU A 172 -4.44 1.17 8.25
C LEU A 172 -2.98 1.60 8.14
N LEU A 173 -2.65 2.45 7.17
CA LEU A 173 -1.27 2.91 6.97
C LEU A 173 -0.75 3.73 8.15
N ASN A 174 -1.60 4.58 8.75
CA ASN A 174 -1.26 5.37 9.93
C ASN A 174 -0.99 4.45 11.13
N LEU A 175 -1.91 3.51 11.42
CA LEU A 175 -1.73 2.53 12.49
C LEU A 175 -0.37 1.82 12.39
N ILE A 176 -0.05 1.28 11.21
CA ILE A 176 1.20 0.55 11.00
C ILE A 176 2.42 1.46 11.12
N ARG A 177 2.35 2.68 10.62
CA ARG A 177 3.41 3.66 10.74
C ARG A 177 3.68 4.03 12.19
N ASP A 178 2.62 4.32 12.93
CA ASP A 178 2.70 4.78 14.32
C ASP A 178 3.21 3.67 15.26
N GLU A 179 2.79 2.41 15.03
CA GLU A 179 3.19 1.29 15.88
C GLU A 179 4.58 0.73 15.55
N PHE A 180 5.00 0.78 14.30
CA PHE A 180 6.22 0.09 13.84
C PHE A 180 7.26 1.01 13.19
N ASN A 181 6.97 2.28 13.05
CA ASN A 181 7.85 3.28 12.40
C ASN A 181 8.29 2.86 10.98
N VAL A 182 7.39 2.24 10.20
CA VAL A 182 7.61 1.83 8.82
C VAL A 182 6.86 2.73 7.85
N PHE A 183 7.23 2.70 6.56
CA PHE A 183 6.66 3.56 5.52
C PHE A 183 6.77 5.06 5.83
N THR A 184 7.75 5.43 6.65
CA THR A 184 8.04 6.83 6.98
C THR A 184 8.46 7.58 5.72
N LYS A 185 8.12 8.88 5.65
CA LYS A 185 8.58 9.73 4.56
C LYS A 185 10.12 9.80 4.58
N LYS A 186 10.72 9.51 3.44
CA LYS A 186 12.06 10.01 3.14
C LYS A 186 11.97 11.39 2.55
#